data_20749b3acb022aa22e35113f3bceec0a
#
_entry.id   20749b3acb022aa22e35113f3bceec0a
#
_cell.length_a   1.000
_cell.length_b   1.000
_cell.length_c   1.000
_cell.angle_alpha   90.00
_cell.angle_beta   90.00
_cell.angle_gamma   90.00
#
_symmetry.space_group_name_H-M   'P 1'
#
loop_
_entity.id
_entity.type
_entity.pdbx_description
1 polymer ?
#
loop_
_entity_poly.entity_id
_entity_poly.type
_entity_poly.pdbx_seq_one_letter_code
_entity_poly.pdbx_strand_id
1 'polypeptide(L)'
;MSRQITRRDFCNGIAIGTGISLLSPMDLFGQNAFTIQNPEQPFVYYPPTLTGMRGSHKGSFEVAHALALTGEKPAKYEKLDEEYDLVIVGAGISGLATAWFYQKKMGSDARILLLDNHDDFGGHAKRNEFHQDGRLLLGIGGSVNLESPTDYSQMAKSLLDDLGIDLDLMRNNISNDFALANLSSNNVLAIPGPDGHVIGKGNWFYTMQGEGDVKTSINSLPLAESEIQKLIQFLSGEHDYLDDLSLKEKYDYVQSKSYHQFLTKKVGLNEDTATIFYSMIRLIFCVDGKNVSFIEAISAGAPGLQSVGSVAKIMLKLGNFLDTSESLYFPDGNSTVPRLLVKKLIPAVTAGRTDFENISTSYFNYKMLDRNDNSVRLRLNSTVVGARENGDGSVQVDYVKNGDAMRVKGNHCILACYNSIIPYLCPELPDAQKEGIRYAEKAPLVFANIHLNDGIAFSKIGASLISCPMDPFDVITVAPPTITGGHQPPQTPNDPMVLFLLGVPKVKSTGSETSRELFKAGRHVVYSTSFATYEKQIRDQLQAVLGDYGFNHETDIKAITLNRWPHGYAYEYTALYDPEWEEGQAPHEIGRAQFGKISIANSDSEAYAYVNSAIDSAWRAVEEQTS
;
A
#
# COMPACT_ATOMS: atom_id res chain seq x y z
N MET A 1 -1.79 -8.36 -29.31
CA MET A 1 -0.66 -8.69 -28.41
C MET A 1 -1.21 -8.69 -27.02
N SER A 2 -1.41 -9.87 -26.43
CA SER A 2 -1.93 -10.01 -25.07
C SER A 2 -0.95 -9.34 -24.12
N ARG A 3 -1.37 -8.30 -23.42
CA ARG A 3 -0.65 -7.73 -22.30
C ARG A 3 -0.55 -8.83 -21.24
N GLN A 4 0.61 -9.45 -21.11
CA GLN A 4 0.88 -10.28 -19.95
C GLN A 4 0.81 -9.37 -18.74
N ILE A 5 -0.19 -9.62 -17.90
CA ILE A 5 -0.33 -8.98 -16.59
C ILE A 5 0.91 -9.37 -15.80
N THR A 6 1.74 -8.40 -15.44
CA THR A 6 2.91 -8.62 -14.62
C THR A 6 2.45 -8.89 -13.19
N ARG A 7 2.95 -9.96 -12.61
CA ARG A 7 2.42 -10.64 -11.43
C ARG A 7 3.04 -10.16 -10.13
N ARG A 8 3.00 -8.85 -9.88
CA ARG A 8 3.39 -8.28 -8.58
C ARG A 8 2.20 -7.91 -7.70
N ASP A 9 1.04 -8.40 -8.02
CA ASP A 9 -0.16 -7.68 -7.77
C ASP A 9 -1.14 -8.51 -7.01
N PHE A 10 -0.85 -8.85 -5.84
CA PHE A 10 -1.73 -9.71 -5.13
C PHE A 10 -2.17 -9.16 -3.85
N CYS A 11 -3.42 -8.89 -3.82
CA CYS A 11 -4.12 -9.18 -2.63
C CYS A 11 -5.37 -8.47 -2.36
N ASN A 12 -6.37 -9.22 -2.06
CA ASN A 12 -7.62 -8.66 -1.67
C ASN A 12 -8.46 -9.47 -0.74
N GLY A 13 -8.89 -8.85 0.26
CA GLY A 13 -9.50 -9.40 1.36
C GLY A 13 -10.97 -9.53 1.45
N ILE A 14 -11.57 -10.18 2.32
CA ILE A 14 -12.97 -10.52 2.42
C ILE A 14 -13.56 -10.34 3.79
N ALA A 15 -14.79 -9.91 3.84
CA ALA A 15 -15.65 -9.96 5.00
C ALA A 15 -16.23 -11.37 5.22
N ILE A 16 -16.10 -11.92 6.41
CA ILE A 16 -17.03 -12.94 6.88
C ILE A 16 -17.83 -12.31 8.01
N GLY A 17 -19.12 -12.21 7.81
CA GLY A 17 -20.04 -11.89 8.88
C GLY A 17 -20.04 -13.02 9.87
N THR A 18 -19.82 -12.72 11.13
CA THR A 18 -20.55 -13.17 12.31
C THR A 18 -19.88 -12.64 13.58
N GLY A 19 -20.62 -11.92 14.37
CA GLY A 19 -20.31 -11.72 15.78
C GLY A 19 -19.52 -10.49 16.16
N ILE A 20 -19.87 -9.31 15.64
CA ILE A 20 -19.52 -8.06 16.31
C ILE A 20 -20.78 -7.62 17.07
N SER A 21 -20.70 -7.64 18.40
CA SER A 21 -21.69 -7.01 19.26
C SER A 21 -21.77 -5.52 18.90
N LEU A 22 -22.96 -5.11 18.50
CA LEU A 22 -23.34 -3.76 18.14
C LEU A 22 -23.13 -2.84 19.36
N LEU A 23 -22.09 -2.03 19.33
CA LEU A 23 -22.04 -0.80 20.10
C LEU A 23 -22.79 0.26 19.28
N SER A 24 -23.74 0.91 19.93
CA SER A 24 -24.53 1.98 19.36
C SER A 24 -23.65 3.11 18.82
N PRO A 25 -23.98 3.73 17.67
CA PRO A 25 -23.21 4.86 17.11
C PRO A 25 -23.06 6.07 18.04
N MET A 26 -23.88 6.19 19.07
CA MET A 26 -23.84 7.32 20.01
C MET A 26 -22.72 7.24 21.07
N ASP A 27 -22.14 6.07 21.33
CA ASP A 27 -21.10 5.91 22.35
C ASP A 27 -19.67 6.18 21.81
N LEU A 28 -19.55 6.50 20.53
CA LEU A 28 -18.28 6.63 19.79
C LEU A 28 -17.67 8.04 19.77
N PHE A 29 -18.35 9.05 20.34
CA PHE A 29 -17.89 10.45 20.31
C PHE A 29 -17.14 10.90 21.57
N GLY A 30 -16.67 10.00 22.40
CA GLY A 30 -15.97 10.31 23.65
C GLY A 30 -14.53 9.84 23.69
N GLN A 31 -13.62 10.81 23.64
CA GLN A 31 -12.30 10.86 24.30
C GLN A 31 -11.05 10.32 23.60
N ASN A 32 -10.10 11.29 23.48
CA ASN A 32 -8.65 11.24 23.57
C ASN A 32 -7.85 10.88 22.32
N ALA A 33 -7.68 11.91 21.45
CA ALA A 33 -6.45 12.05 20.71
C ALA A 33 -5.37 12.61 21.66
N PHE A 34 -4.35 11.80 21.98
CA PHE A 34 -3.16 12.31 22.64
C PHE A 34 -2.34 13.07 21.60
N THR A 35 -2.22 14.37 21.80
CA THR A 35 -1.39 15.28 21.00
C THR A 35 -0.17 15.67 21.79
N ILE A 36 1.00 15.51 21.19
CA ILE A 36 2.21 16.19 21.68
C ILE A 36 2.07 17.65 21.27
N GLN A 37 1.83 18.52 22.24
CA GLN A 37 1.68 19.96 22.04
C GLN A 37 3.07 20.59 21.92
N ASN A 38 3.25 21.43 20.89
CA ASN A 38 4.20 22.53 20.98
C ASN A 38 3.52 23.63 21.82
N PRO A 39 4.04 24.01 23.01
CA PRO A 39 3.34 24.89 23.95
C PRO A 39 3.09 26.32 23.44
N GLU A 40 3.70 26.71 22.34
CA GLU A 40 3.71 28.10 21.87
C GLU A 40 2.77 28.42 20.69
N GLN A 41 2.03 27.41 20.14
CA GLN A 41 1.06 27.67 19.08
C GLN A 41 -0.32 27.11 19.43
N PRO A 42 -1.41 27.84 19.09
CA PRO A 42 -2.75 27.31 19.25
C PRO A 42 -2.89 26.03 18.41
N PHE A 43 -3.45 24.99 19.02
CA PHE A 43 -3.66 23.69 18.38
C PHE A 43 -4.40 23.86 17.04
N VAL A 44 -3.71 23.61 15.96
CA VAL A 44 -4.31 23.49 14.63
C VAL A 44 -4.38 22.01 14.29
N TYR A 45 -5.58 21.48 14.10
CA TYR A 45 -5.77 20.10 13.64
C TYR A 45 -5.07 19.89 12.31
N TYR A 46 -4.06 19.03 12.31
CA TYR A 46 -3.23 18.72 11.13
C TYR A 46 -2.99 17.20 11.06
N PRO A 47 -3.75 16.48 10.23
CA PRO A 47 -3.76 15.02 10.18
C PRO A 47 -2.39 14.35 10.04
N PRO A 48 -1.43 14.83 9.24
CA PRO A 48 -0.12 14.18 9.11
C PRO A 48 0.67 14.05 10.41
N THR A 49 0.43 14.91 11.41
CA THR A 49 1.13 14.86 12.71
C THR A 49 0.44 13.98 13.76
N LEU A 50 -0.72 13.42 13.44
CA LEU A 50 -1.44 12.56 14.37
C LEU A 50 -0.78 11.17 14.45
N THR A 51 -0.50 10.73 15.67
CA THR A 51 0.08 9.42 15.97
C THR A 51 -0.97 8.39 16.38
N GLY A 52 -0.56 7.16 16.67
CA GLY A 52 -1.46 6.08 17.00
C GLY A 52 -2.04 5.40 15.75
N MET A 53 -3.32 5.00 15.80
CA MET A 53 -3.99 4.32 14.68
C MET A 53 -4.39 5.33 13.60
N ARG A 54 -3.86 5.17 12.40
CA ARG A 54 -4.16 5.96 11.19
C ARG A 54 -4.57 5.02 10.03
N GLY A 55 -4.64 5.55 8.81
CA GLY A 55 -5.26 4.83 7.70
C GLY A 55 -6.75 4.64 7.97
N SER A 56 -7.25 3.42 8.02
CA SER A 56 -8.61 3.11 8.50
C SER A 56 -8.68 3.32 10.02
N HIS A 57 -8.90 4.53 10.45
CA HIS A 57 -9.04 4.95 11.85
C HIS A 57 -10.50 5.18 12.23
N LYS A 58 -10.76 5.35 13.52
CA LYS A 58 -12.10 5.66 14.04
C LYS A 58 -12.67 6.92 13.37
N GLY A 59 -13.89 6.84 12.86
CA GLY A 59 -14.58 7.91 12.13
C GLY A 59 -14.47 7.80 10.61
N SER A 60 -13.52 7.01 10.07
CA SER A 60 -13.30 6.93 8.63
C SER A 60 -14.06 5.78 7.92
N PHE A 61 -14.52 4.74 8.63
CA PHE A 61 -15.08 3.55 7.99
C PHE A 61 -16.46 3.12 8.49
N GLU A 62 -16.89 3.58 9.67
CA GLU A 62 -18.09 3.05 10.35
C GLU A 62 -19.36 3.26 9.52
N VAL A 63 -19.53 4.43 8.90
CA VAL A 63 -20.69 4.72 8.06
C VAL A 63 -20.72 3.83 6.80
N ALA A 64 -19.58 3.62 6.17
CA ALA A 64 -19.46 2.73 5.02
C ALA A 64 -19.73 1.25 5.41
N HIS A 65 -19.24 0.82 6.60
CA HIS A 65 -19.52 -0.51 7.11
C HIS A 65 -21.00 -0.71 7.48
N ALA A 66 -21.64 0.26 8.11
CA ALA A 66 -23.08 0.20 8.38
C ALA A 66 -23.88 0.03 7.09
N LEU A 67 -23.54 0.79 6.05
CA LEU A 67 -24.15 0.62 4.73
C LEU A 67 -23.90 -0.77 4.14
N ALA A 68 -22.66 -1.25 4.13
CA ALA A 68 -22.29 -2.49 3.45
C ALA A 68 -22.76 -3.75 4.21
N LEU A 69 -22.72 -3.75 5.55
CA LEU A 69 -23.01 -4.93 6.37
C LEU A 69 -24.49 -5.06 6.75
N THR A 70 -25.16 -3.94 6.98
CA THR A 70 -26.54 -3.92 7.47
C THR A 70 -27.52 -3.18 6.56
N GLY A 71 -27.04 -2.54 5.49
CA GLY A 71 -27.84 -1.69 4.62
C GLY A 71 -28.28 -0.37 5.27
N GLU A 72 -27.68 -0.01 6.41
CA GLU A 72 -28.06 1.17 7.18
C GLU A 72 -27.60 2.43 6.46
N LYS A 73 -28.55 3.35 6.24
CA LYS A 73 -28.31 4.68 5.67
C LYS A 73 -29.33 5.67 6.19
N PRO A 74 -29.04 6.98 6.21
CA PRO A 74 -29.97 8.00 6.64
C PRO A 74 -31.28 7.96 5.87
N ALA A 75 -32.41 8.14 6.58
CA ALA A 75 -33.74 8.18 5.95
C ALA A 75 -34.03 9.53 5.28
N LYS A 76 -33.37 10.61 5.70
CA LYS A 76 -33.53 11.97 5.16
C LYS A 76 -32.16 12.61 4.99
N TYR A 77 -32.04 13.44 3.96
CA TYR A 77 -30.82 14.19 3.64
C TYR A 77 -31.16 15.67 3.51
N GLU A 78 -30.31 16.53 4.08
CA GLU A 78 -30.34 17.95 3.80
C GLU A 78 -29.85 18.19 2.38
N LYS A 79 -30.69 18.79 1.56
CA LYS A 79 -30.33 19.19 0.20
C LYS A 79 -29.55 20.48 0.28
N LEU A 80 -28.27 20.43 -0.10
CA LEU A 80 -27.45 21.63 -0.20
C LEU A 80 -27.77 22.38 -1.49
N ASP A 81 -27.77 23.69 -1.43
CA ASP A 81 -27.88 24.58 -2.60
C ASP A 81 -26.52 24.74 -3.30
N GLU A 82 -25.94 23.58 -3.66
CA GLU A 82 -24.64 23.47 -4.32
C GLU A 82 -24.81 22.57 -5.56
N GLU A 83 -24.39 23.07 -6.72
CA GLU A 83 -24.37 22.31 -7.98
C GLU A 83 -22.95 22.26 -8.53
N TYR A 84 -22.57 21.11 -9.07
CA TYR A 84 -21.24 20.81 -9.57
C TYR A 84 -21.31 20.25 -11.00
N ASP A 85 -20.26 20.52 -11.79
CA ASP A 85 -20.09 19.86 -13.08
C ASP A 85 -19.70 18.40 -12.87
N LEU A 86 -18.88 18.15 -11.82
CA LEU A 86 -18.41 16.81 -11.46
C LEU A 86 -18.38 16.62 -9.94
N VAL A 87 -18.94 15.51 -9.47
CA VAL A 87 -18.74 15.03 -8.09
C VAL A 87 -17.84 13.79 -8.13
N ILE A 88 -16.76 13.80 -7.34
CA ILE A 88 -15.79 12.70 -7.25
C ILE A 88 -15.87 12.10 -5.85
N VAL A 89 -15.96 10.77 -5.78
CA VAL A 89 -16.02 10.03 -4.52
C VAL A 89 -14.65 9.39 -4.26
N GLY A 90 -13.91 9.94 -3.30
CA GLY A 90 -12.54 9.58 -2.97
C GLY A 90 -11.53 10.65 -3.41
N ALA A 91 -10.63 11.02 -2.51
CA ALA A 91 -9.54 11.98 -2.73
C ALA A 91 -8.15 11.32 -2.66
N GLY A 92 -8.05 10.07 -3.14
CA GLY A 92 -6.79 9.40 -3.45
C GLY A 92 -6.15 9.95 -4.73
N ILE A 93 -5.02 9.39 -5.15
CA ILE A 93 -4.33 9.79 -6.40
C ILE A 93 -5.31 9.78 -7.57
N SER A 94 -6.12 8.72 -7.71
CA SER A 94 -7.07 8.60 -8.82
C SER A 94 -8.13 9.71 -8.81
N GLY A 95 -8.74 9.99 -7.64
CA GLY A 95 -9.75 11.05 -7.54
C GLY A 95 -9.18 12.46 -7.79
N LEU A 96 -8.00 12.74 -7.28
CA LEU A 96 -7.31 14.02 -7.50
C LEU A 96 -6.83 14.17 -8.96
N ALA A 97 -6.31 13.10 -9.56
CA ALA A 97 -5.96 13.08 -10.99
C ALA A 97 -7.20 13.26 -11.88
N THR A 98 -8.33 12.66 -11.49
CA THR A 98 -9.63 12.86 -12.16
C THR A 98 -10.00 14.35 -12.17
N ALA A 99 -9.92 15.03 -11.03
CA ALA A 99 -10.21 16.47 -10.95
C ALA A 99 -9.29 17.29 -11.85
N TRP A 100 -8.00 16.95 -11.88
CA TRP A 100 -7.01 17.61 -12.73
C TRP A 100 -7.29 17.41 -14.21
N PHE A 101 -7.51 16.18 -14.67
CA PHE A 101 -7.80 15.88 -16.06
C PHE A 101 -9.13 16.50 -16.51
N TYR A 102 -10.14 16.49 -15.64
CA TYR A 102 -11.43 17.11 -15.94
C TYR A 102 -11.27 18.63 -16.13
N GLN A 103 -10.54 19.33 -15.25
CA GLN A 103 -10.26 20.76 -15.44
C GLN A 103 -9.43 21.04 -16.70
N LYS A 104 -8.45 20.21 -17.04
CA LYS A 104 -7.69 20.37 -18.28
C LYS A 104 -8.59 20.27 -19.51
N LYS A 105 -9.64 19.45 -19.48
CA LYS A 105 -10.53 19.21 -20.61
C LYS A 105 -11.70 20.22 -20.66
N MET A 106 -12.28 20.52 -19.53
CA MET A 106 -13.52 21.34 -19.44
C MET A 106 -13.26 22.81 -19.09
N GLY A 107 -12.07 23.15 -18.65
CA GLY A 107 -11.66 24.51 -18.24
C GLY A 107 -11.46 24.64 -16.73
N SER A 108 -10.65 25.65 -16.35
CA SER A 108 -10.29 25.90 -14.94
C SER A 108 -11.47 26.31 -14.05
N ASP A 109 -12.56 26.78 -14.66
CA ASP A 109 -13.75 27.25 -13.94
C ASP A 109 -14.74 26.13 -13.64
N ALA A 110 -14.48 24.89 -14.14
CA ALA A 110 -15.30 23.73 -13.86
C ALA A 110 -15.44 23.50 -12.35
N ARG A 111 -16.69 23.40 -11.89
CA ARG A 111 -17.02 23.24 -10.48
C ARG A 111 -16.96 21.75 -10.10
N ILE A 112 -15.98 21.40 -9.28
CA ILE A 112 -15.70 20.02 -8.89
C ILE A 112 -15.78 19.89 -7.36
N LEU A 113 -16.50 18.86 -6.89
CA LEU A 113 -16.50 18.46 -5.49
C LEU A 113 -15.87 17.07 -5.34
N LEU A 114 -14.81 16.98 -4.53
CA LEU A 114 -14.28 15.71 -4.04
C LEU A 114 -14.81 15.44 -2.63
N LEU A 115 -15.34 14.23 -2.39
CA LEU A 115 -15.80 13.76 -1.09
C LEU A 115 -14.90 12.62 -0.63
N ASP A 116 -14.30 12.75 0.55
CA ASP A 116 -13.47 11.70 1.15
C ASP A 116 -13.90 11.40 2.58
N ASN A 117 -13.97 10.11 2.93
CA ASN A 117 -14.39 9.65 4.25
C ASN A 117 -13.30 9.80 5.32
N HIS A 118 -12.05 10.01 4.93
CA HIS A 118 -10.95 10.26 5.85
C HIS A 118 -10.88 11.75 6.26
N ASP A 119 -10.12 12.01 7.31
CA ASP A 119 -9.76 13.36 7.77
C ASP A 119 -8.59 13.98 7.00
N ASP A 120 -8.03 13.22 6.05
CA ASP A 120 -6.89 13.59 5.22
C ASP A 120 -7.08 13.06 3.80
N PHE A 121 -6.51 13.74 2.81
CA PHE A 121 -6.50 13.35 1.41
C PHE A 121 -5.32 12.42 1.09
N GLY A 122 -5.28 11.90 -0.15
CA GLY A 122 -4.21 11.05 -0.67
C GLY A 122 -4.55 9.55 -0.72
N GLY A 123 -5.67 9.11 -0.12
CA GLY A 123 -6.04 7.69 -0.08
C GLY A 123 -4.96 6.86 0.63
N HIS A 124 -4.34 5.88 -0.07
CA HIS A 124 -3.20 5.14 0.45
C HIS A 124 -1.88 5.93 0.42
N ALA A 125 -1.79 6.98 -0.39
CA ALA A 125 -0.62 7.84 -0.50
C ALA A 125 -0.68 8.96 0.58
N LYS A 126 -0.65 8.55 1.84
CA LYS A 126 -0.58 9.44 3.02
C LYS A 126 0.83 9.48 3.56
N ARG A 127 1.10 10.52 4.37
CA ARG A 127 2.35 10.65 5.10
C ARG A 127 2.11 10.77 6.60
N ASN A 128 3.13 10.47 7.37
CA ASN A 128 3.19 10.77 8.80
C ASN A 128 4.31 11.79 9.05
N GLU A 129 4.07 12.76 9.90
CA GLU A 129 5.02 13.79 10.26
C GLU A 129 5.37 13.70 11.74
N PHE A 130 6.66 13.74 12.02
CA PHE A 130 7.17 13.88 13.38
C PHE A 130 8.10 15.09 13.43
N HIS A 131 8.21 15.71 14.60
CA HIS A 131 9.04 16.87 14.80
C HIS A 131 9.91 16.66 16.04
N GLN A 132 11.22 16.86 15.89
CA GLN A 132 12.16 16.81 16.99
C GLN A 132 13.28 17.82 16.75
N ASP A 133 13.57 18.66 17.76
CA ASP A 133 14.66 19.64 17.75
C ASP A 133 14.67 20.55 16.53
N GLY A 134 13.47 20.96 16.07
CA GLY A 134 13.27 21.80 14.88
C GLY A 134 13.40 21.07 13.54
N ARG A 135 13.61 19.76 13.54
CA ARG A 135 13.65 18.91 12.34
C ARG A 135 12.27 18.33 12.04
N LEU A 136 11.91 18.31 10.77
CA LEU A 136 10.79 17.56 10.24
C LEU A 136 11.28 16.16 9.85
N LEU A 137 10.62 15.14 10.37
CA LEU A 137 10.87 13.75 10.05
C LEU A 137 9.63 13.20 9.35
N LEU A 138 9.82 12.53 8.22
CA LEU A 138 8.75 12.01 7.38
C LEU A 138 8.70 10.49 7.42
N GLY A 139 7.49 9.96 7.47
CA GLY A 139 7.19 8.54 7.37
C GLY A 139 6.17 8.27 6.27
N ILE A 140 6.20 7.06 5.73
CA ILE A 140 5.37 6.60 4.61
C ILE A 140 4.08 6.00 5.17
N GLY A 141 2.92 6.56 4.80
CA GLY A 141 1.64 6.11 5.32
C GLY A 141 0.99 4.94 4.56
N GLY A 142 1.56 4.51 3.44
CA GLY A 142 1.01 3.41 2.64
C GLY A 142 1.70 3.24 1.30
N SER A 143 1.35 4.00 0.29
CA SER A 143 1.97 3.93 -1.05
C SER A 143 3.42 4.42 -1.00
N VAL A 144 4.37 3.57 -1.42
CA VAL A 144 5.80 3.72 -1.09
C VAL A 144 6.59 4.47 -2.16
N ASN A 145 6.56 4.01 -3.42
CA ASN A 145 7.46 4.45 -4.50
C ASN A 145 6.75 4.55 -5.84
N LEU A 146 7.39 5.21 -6.79
CA LEU A 146 7.10 5.09 -8.21
C LEU A 146 7.88 3.90 -8.75
N GLU A 147 7.18 2.88 -9.20
CA GLU A 147 7.79 1.67 -9.77
C GLU A 147 7.89 1.80 -11.27
N SER A 148 9.11 1.74 -11.84
CA SER A 148 9.41 1.84 -13.26
C SER A 148 8.69 3.02 -13.97
N PRO A 149 8.82 4.27 -13.50
CA PRO A 149 8.06 5.40 -14.05
C PRO A 149 8.41 5.71 -15.51
N THR A 150 9.55 5.25 -16.00
CA THR A 150 9.93 5.33 -17.42
C THR A 150 9.04 4.47 -18.33
N ASP A 151 8.36 3.44 -17.78
CA ASP A 151 7.49 2.54 -18.52
C ASP A 151 6.00 2.90 -18.40
N TYR A 152 5.68 3.96 -17.67
CA TYR A 152 4.31 4.44 -17.51
C TYR A 152 3.69 4.80 -18.86
N SER A 153 2.37 4.76 -18.92
CA SER A 153 1.60 5.25 -20.06
C SER A 153 1.92 6.72 -20.35
N GLN A 154 1.59 7.17 -21.56
CA GLN A 154 1.74 8.58 -21.92
C GLN A 154 0.94 9.51 -20.98
N MET A 155 -0.25 9.07 -20.52
CA MET A 155 -1.09 9.88 -19.64
C MET A 155 -0.52 9.96 -18.22
N ALA A 156 -0.04 8.85 -17.69
CA ALA A 156 0.60 8.85 -16.38
C ALA A 156 1.89 9.72 -16.40
N LYS A 157 2.73 9.60 -17.44
CA LYS A 157 3.91 10.47 -17.62
C LYS A 157 3.52 11.95 -17.72
N SER A 158 2.50 12.27 -18.55
CA SER A 158 2.02 13.64 -18.69
C SER A 158 1.55 14.25 -17.37
N LEU A 159 0.95 13.44 -16.47
CA LEU A 159 0.58 13.95 -15.15
C LEU A 159 1.81 14.24 -14.29
N LEU A 160 2.82 13.36 -14.29
CA LEU A 160 4.07 13.62 -13.56
C LEU A 160 4.75 14.90 -14.07
N ASP A 161 4.79 15.10 -15.38
CA ASP A 161 5.30 16.33 -16.01
C ASP A 161 4.49 17.57 -15.63
N ASP A 162 3.14 17.48 -15.68
CA ASP A 162 2.24 18.56 -15.23
C ASP A 162 2.50 18.95 -13.76
N LEU A 163 2.85 17.99 -12.92
CA LEU A 163 3.18 18.22 -11.51
C LEU A 163 4.60 18.76 -11.30
N GLY A 164 5.42 18.76 -12.35
CA GLY A 164 6.82 19.18 -12.31
C GLY A 164 7.72 18.18 -11.59
N ILE A 165 7.34 16.89 -11.56
CA ILE A 165 8.14 15.82 -10.96
C ILE A 165 9.30 15.51 -11.91
N ASP A 166 10.52 15.76 -11.45
CA ASP A 166 11.75 15.52 -12.16
C ASP A 166 12.33 14.15 -11.75
N LEU A 167 12.17 13.15 -12.63
CA LEU A 167 12.65 11.79 -12.38
C LEU A 167 14.19 11.72 -12.34
N ASP A 168 14.88 12.56 -13.12
CA ASP A 168 16.35 12.58 -13.11
C ASP A 168 16.88 13.21 -11.81
N LEU A 169 16.21 14.24 -11.32
CA LEU A 169 16.49 14.79 -10.00
C LEU A 169 16.27 13.74 -8.90
N MET A 170 15.20 12.95 -8.97
CA MET A 170 14.94 11.88 -8.01
C MET A 170 16.04 10.81 -8.01
N ARG A 171 16.55 10.42 -9.19
CA ARG A 171 17.67 9.45 -9.32
C ARG A 171 18.94 9.94 -8.66
N ASN A 172 19.21 11.24 -8.75
CA ASN A 172 20.47 11.84 -8.31
C ASN A 172 20.41 12.38 -6.87
N ASN A 173 19.23 12.60 -6.30
CA ASN A 173 19.04 13.22 -4.99
C ASN A 173 18.87 12.20 -3.86
N ILE A 174 19.75 11.22 -3.80
CA ILE A 174 19.86 10.30 -2.68
C ILE A 174 21.00 10.77 -1.78
N SER A 175 20.73 10.97 -0.49
CA SER A 175 21.77 11.34 0.48
C SER A 175 22.74 10.18 0.69
N ASN A 176 24.04 10.46 0.51
CA ASN A 176 25.11 9.51 0.75
C ASN A 176 25.74 9.66 2.16
N ASP A 177 25.28 10.64 2.94
CA ASP A 177 25.99 11.08 4.14
C ASP A 177 25.65 10.27 5.39
N PHE A 178 24.43 9.85 5.58
CA PHE A 178 24.10 8.94 6.65
C PHE A 178 24.44 7.53 6.24
N ALA A 179 25.36 6.84 6.89
CA ALA A 179 25.60 5.39 6.83
C ALA A 179 24.80 4.57 5.76
N LEU A 180 23.90 5.22 5.05
CA LEU A 180 23.02 4.74 4.00
C LEU A 180 23.78 4.36 2.74
N ALA A 181 24.91 5.01 2.46
CA ALA A 181 25.85 4.53 1.46
C ALA A 181 26.38 3.13 1.82
N ASN A 182 26.48 2.82 3.10
CA ASN A 182 26.85 1.49 3.60
C ASN A 182 25.63 0.59 3.87
N LEU A 183 24.42 1.17 4.01
CA LEU A 183 23.18 0.43 4.25
C LEU A 183 22.42 0.10 2.98
N SER A 184 22.51 0.92 1.94
CA SER A 184 21.64 0.85 0.76
C SER A 184 21.69 -0.47 -0.02
N SER A 185 22.74 -1.23 0.11
CA SER A 185 22.90 -2.56 -0.53
C SER A 185 22.88 -3.72 0.47
N ASN A 186 22.79 -3.46 1.77
CA ASN A 186 22.90 -4.51 2.78
C ASN A 186 21.53 -4.83 3.41
N ASN A 187 21.08 -6.06 3.19
CA ASN A 187 19.86 -6.61 3.75
C ASN A 187 20.21 -7.82 4.59
N VAL A 188 19.62 -7.94 5.78
CA VAL A 188 19.89 -9.05 6.69
C VAL A 188 18.61 -9.80 7.03
N LEU A 189 18.76 -11.08 7.41
CA LEU A 189 17.69 -11.90 7.93
C LEU A 189 17.76 -11.91 9.46
N ALA A 190 16.66 -11.63 10.13
CA ALA A 190 16.49 -11.78 11.58
C ALA A 190 15.48 -12.89 11.85
N ILE A 191 15.84 -13.88 12.64
CA ILE A 191 14.95 -14.97 13.06
C ILE A 191 15.09 -15.25 14.55
N PRO A 192 14.01 -15.70 15.22
CA PRO A 192 14.04 -16.04 16.63
C PRO A 192 15.13 -17.06 16.95
N GLY A 193 15.90 -16.80 17.98
CA GLY A 193 16.89 -17.68 18.57
C GLY A 193 16.57 -17.97 20.04
N PRO A 194 17.45 -18.69 20.77
CA PRO A 194 17.21 -19.07 22.16
C PRO A 194 17.08 -17.88 23.12
N ASP A 195 17.85 -16.82 22.90
CA ASP A 195 17.96 -15.67 23.83
C ASP A 195 17.56 -14.32 23.17
N GLY A 196 16.88 -14.36 22.04
CA GLY A 196 16.49 -13.17 21.26
C GLY A 196 16.49 -13.48 19.78
N HIS A 197 16.68 -12.45 18.93
CA HIS A 197 16.80 -12.67 17.48
C HIS A 197 18.26 -12.82 17.07
N VAL A 198 18.51 -13.77 16.19
CA VAL A 198 19.80 -13.93 15.52
C VAL A 198 19.76 -13.18 14.19
N ILE A 199 20.71 -12.25 14.02
CA ILE A 199 20.93 -11.58 12.75
C ILE A 199 21.87 -12.42 11.90
N GLY A 200 21.39 -12.92 10.77
CA GLY A 200 22.18 -13.67 9.82
C GLY A 200 23.33 -12.87 9.23
N LYS A 201 24.46 -13.50 8.98
CA LYS A 201 25.65 -12.87 8.41
C LYS A 201 25.49 -12.71 6.88
N GLY A 202 26.10 -11.65 6.35
CA GLY A 202 26.10 -11.35 4.92
C GLY A 202 24.83 -10.66 4.44
N ASN A 203 24.77 -10.46 3.14
CA ASN A 203 23.61 -9.83 2.49
C ASN A 203 22.58 -10.91 2.14
N TRP A 204 21.42 -10.85 2.76
CA TRP A 204 20.38 -11.86 2.62
C TRP A 204 19.84 -11.98 1.17
N PHE A 205 19.69 -10.85 0.45
CA PHE A 205 19.26 -10.91 -0.94
C PHE A 205 20.29 -11.61 -1.84
N TYR A 206 21.56 -11.33 -1.68
CA TYR A 206 22.61 -12.03 -2.40
C TYR A 206 22.68 -13.51 -2.02
N THR A 207 22.55 -13.81 -0.72
CA THR A 207 22.52 -15.20 -0.24
C THR A 207 21.37 -15.98 -0.89
N MET A 208 20.16 -15.38 -0.99
CA MET A 208 19.01 -16.01 -1.66
C MET A 208 19.24 -16.24 -3.15
N GLN A 209 20.04 -15.43 -3.81
CA GLN A 209 20.39 -15.60 -5.23
C GLN A 209 21.59 -16.57 -5.44
N GLY A 210 22.13 -17.15 -4.38
CA GLY A 210 23.31 -18.00 -4.44
C GLY A 210 24.62 -17.22 -4.58
N GLU A 211 24.59 -15.92 -4.27
CA GLU A 211 25.73 -15.03 -4.38
C GLU A 211 26.42 -14.81 -3.01
N GLY A 212 27.67 -14.40 -3.05
CA GLY A 212 28.48 -14.18 -1.86
C GLY A 212 28.86 -15.48 -1.14
N ASP A 213 29.10 -15.39 0.18
CA ASP A 213 29.44 -16.55 1.01
C ASP A 213 28.17 -17.18 1.61
N VAL A 214 27.42 -17.91 0.77
CA VAL A 214 26.18 -18.62 1.16
C VAL A 214 26.41 -19.53 2.38
N LYS A 215 27.56 -20.23 2.44
CA LYS A 215 27.85 -21.15 3.55
C LYS A 215 27.96 -20.41 4.87
N THR A 216 28.74 -19.33 4.94
CA THR A 216 28.86 -18.53 6.15
C THR A 216 27.54 -17.91 6.54
N SER A 217 26.75 -17.39 5.58
CA SER A 217 25.44 -16.82 5.84
C SER A 217 24.50 -17.84 6.47
N ILE A 218 24.32 -19.00 5.85
CA ILE A 218 23.39 -20.03 6.32
C ILE A 218 23.85 -20.68 7.63
N ASN A 219 25.16 -20.94 7.81
CA ASN A 219 25.70 -21.48 9.07
C ASN A 219 25.56 -20.50 10.25
N SER A 220 25.29 -19.23 10.00
CA SER A 220 25.07 -18.24 11.07
C SER A 220 23.66 -18.27 11.64
N LEU A 221 22.73 -18.98 11.00
CA LEU A 221 21.33 -19.04 11.41
C LEU A 221 21.12 -20.12 12.49
N PRO A 222 20.20 -19.91 13.45
CA PRO A 222 19.91 -20.84 14.54
C PRO A 222 18.97 -21.97 14.06
N LEU A 223 19.40 -22.71 13.03
CA LEU A 223 18.66 -23.80 12.43
C LEU A 223 19.32 -25.14 12.74
N ALA A 224 18.55 -26.24 12.62
CA ALA A 224 19.09 -27.57 12.73
C ALA A 224 20.11 -27.86 11.61
N GLU A 225 21.19 -28.58 11.92
CA GLU A 225 22.26 -28.90 10.96
C GLU A 225 21.73 -29.52 9.67
N SER A 226 20.72 -30.40 9.76
CA SER A 226 20.09 -31.01 8.58
C SER A 226 19.40 -30.00 7.66
N GLU A 227 18.81 -28.94 8.22
CA GLU A 227 18.19 -27.85 7.45
C GLU A 227 19.25 -26.92 6.84
N ILE A 228 20.31 -26.63 7.60
CA ILE A 228 21.48 -25.87 7.10
C ILE A 228 22.05 -26.53 5.84
N GLN A 229 22.29 -27.84 5.87
CA GLN A 229 22.85 -28.56 4.71
C GLN A 229 21.90 -28.52 3.48
N LYS A 230 20.58 -28.69 3.68
CA LYS A 230 19.60 -28.56 2.61
C LYS A 230 19.57 -27.15 2.02
N LEU A 231 19.63 -26.12 2.87
CA LEU A 231 19.64 -24.72 2.42
C LEU A 231 20.90 -24.39 1.62
N ILE A 232 22.08 -24.83 2.07
CA ILE A 232 23.33 -24.65 1.33
C ILE A 232 23.24 -25.31 -0.04
N GLN A 233 22.77 -26.57 -0.11
CA GLN A 233 22.58 -27.28 -1.38
C GLN A 233 21.57 -26.57 -2.29
N PHE A 234 20.42 -26.12 -1.74
CA PHE A 234 19.39 -25.42 -2.49
C PHE A 234 19.88 -24.10 -3.08
N LEU A 235 20.51 -23.28 -2.24
CA LEU A 235 20.97 -21.95 -2.63
C LEU A 235 22.24 -21.97 -3.49
N SER A 236 22.99 -23.08 -3.51
CA SER A 236 24.12 -23.24 -4.44
C SER A 236 23.68 -23.30 -5.90
N GLY A 237 22.41 -23.67 -6.17
CA GLY A 237 21.88 -23.78 -7.52
C GLY A 237 22.45 -24.95 -8.34
N GLU A 238 23.23 -25.83 -7.71
CA GLU A 238 23.90 -26.96 -8.41
C GLU A 238 22.97 -28.15 -8.69
N HIS A 239 21.80 -28.20 -8.01
CA HIS A 239 20.88 -29.33 -8.11
C HIS A 239 19.57 -28.92 -8.81
N ASP A 240 19.16 -29.72 -9.81
CA ASP A 240 17.85 -29.60 -10.46
C ASP A 240 16.84 -30.45 -9.68
N TYR A 241 16.03 -29.82 -8.82
CA TYR A 241 15.00 -30.48 -8.01
C TYR A 241 13.80 -30.98 -8.81
N LEU A 242 13.76 -30.74 -10.11
CA LEU A 242 12.71 -31.18 -11.02
C LEU A 242 13.28 -32.14 -12.10
N ASP A 243 14.44 -32.76 -11.90
CA ASP A 243 15.14 -33.59 -12.88
C ASP A 243 14.33 -34.87 -13.26
N ASP A 244 13.40 -35.29 -12.39
CA ASP A 244 12.44 -36.36 -12.62
C ASP A 244 11.31 -36.01 -13.61
N LEU A 245 11.20 -34.74 -14.02
CA LEU A 245 10.14 -34.21 -14.88
C LEU A 245 10.65 -33.87 -16.28
N SER A 246 9.83 -34.13 -17.31
CA SER A 246 10.07 -33.61 -18.66
C SER A 246 9.95 -32.05 -18.67
N LEU A 247 10.49 -31.41 -19.72
CA LEU A 247 10.47 -29.95 -19.83
C LEU A 247 9.05 -29.36 -19.76
N LYS A 248 8.06 -30.01 -20.35
CA LYS A 248 6.66 -29.62 -20.27
C LYS A 248 6.13 -29.74 -18.84
N GLU A 249 6.37 -30.86 -18.18
CA GLU A 249 5.93 -31.07 -16.80
C GLU A 249 6.60 -30.11 -15.84
N LYS A 250 7.87 -29.73 -16.05
CA LYS A 250 8.54 -28.68 -15.28
C LYS A 250 7.84 -27.35 -15.45
N TYR A 251 7.47 -26.98 -16.69
CA TYR A 251 6.75 -25.75 -16.97
C TYR A 251 5.38 -25.73 -16.29
N ASP A 252 4.62 -26.82 -16.41
CA ASP A 252 3.32 -26.99 -15.77
C ASP A 252 3.46 -26.94 -14.23
N TYR A 253 4.52 -27.55 -13.68
CA TYR A 253 4.82 -27.55 -12.25
C TYR A 253 5.02 -26.13 -11.71
N VAL A 254 5.88 -25.33 -12.32
CA VAL A 254 6.22 -23.98 -11.83
C VAL A 254 5.05 -23.03 -11.90
N GLN A 255 4.05 -23.28 -12.76
CA GLN A 255 2.82 -22.51 -12.86
C GLN A 255 1.75 -22.94 -11.86
N SER A 256 1.61 -24.25 -11.62
CA SER A 256 0.47 -24.84 -10.91
C SER A 256 0.76 -25.29 -9.49
N LYS A 257 2.03 -25.31 -9.06
CA LYS A 257 2.41 -25.69 -7.69
C LYS A 257 2.84 -24.50 -6.88
N SER A 258 2.45 -24.49 -5.60
CA SER A 258 2.85 -23.41 -4.71
C SER A 258 4.35 -23.47 -4.41
N TYR A 259 4.93 -22.32 -4.13
CA TYR A 259 6.33 -22.21 -3.72
C TYR A 259 6.63 -23.03 -2.46
N HIS A 260 5.70 -23.05 -1.52
CA HIS A 260 5.80 -23.89 -0.33
C HIS A 260 5.88 -25.39 -0.67
N GLN A 261 5.07 -25.86 -1.63
CA GLN A 261 5.14 -27.27 -2.08
C GLN A 261 6.51 -27.58 -2.69
N PHE A 262 7.08 -26.67 -3.45
CA PHE A 262 8.43 -26.83 -3.97
C PHE A 262 9.45 -26.95 -2.84
N LEU A 263 9.47 -26.01 -1.90
CA LEU A 263 10.41 -26.01 -0.77
C LEU A 263 10.29 -27.26 0.11
N THR A 264 9.06 -27.71 0.41
CA THR A 264 8.85 -28.80 1.36
C THR A 264 8.86 -30.19 0.71
N LYS A 265 8.40 -30.34 -0.54
CA LYS A 265 8.29 -31.65 -1.21
C LYS A 265 9.43 -31.95 -2.16
N LYS A 266 10.06 -30.95 -2.78
CA LYS A 266 11.18 -31.12 -3.70
C LYS A 266 12.53 -30.85 -3.01
N VAL A 267 12.68 -29.68 -2.36
CA VAL A 267 13.89 -29.35 -1.60
C VAL A 267 13.96 -30.13 -0.27
N GLY A 268 12.80 -30.43 0.33
CA GLY A 268 12.69 -31.22 1.56
C GLY A 268 12.92 -30.42 2.84
N LEU A 269 12.74 -29.09 2.81
CA LEU A 269 12.79 -28.25 4.00
C LEU A 269 11.61 -28.54 4.93
N ASN A 270 11.79 -28.32 6.22
CA ASN A 270 10.67 -28.31 7.16
C ASN A 270 9.85 -27.01 7.03
N GLU A 271 8.67 -26.95 7.64
CA GLU A 271 7.73 -25.83 7.57
C GLU A 271 8.35 -24.52 8.04
N ASP A 272 9.06 -24.54 9.17
CA ASP A 272 9.66 -23.33 9.77
C ASP A 272 10.79 -22.80 8.91
N THR A 273 11.67 -23.69 8.43
CA THR A 273 12.78 -23.32 7.54
C THR A 273 12.26 -22.74 6.22
N ALA A 274 11.19 -23.32 5.64
CA ALA A 274 10.58 -22.77 4.41
C ALA A 274 10.08 -21.33 4.61
N THR A 275 9.63 -20.98 5.82
CA THR A 275 9.08 -19.66 6.14
C THR A 275 10.12 -18.53 6.02
N ILE A 276 11.42 -18.82 6.15
CA ILE A 276 12.48 -17.79 6.07
C ILE A 276 12.48 -17.00 4.74
N PHE A 277 11.91 -17.58 3.69
CA PHE A 277 11.81 -16.96 2.36
C PHE A 277 10.53 -16.14 2.14
N TYR A 278 9.62 -16.05 3.14
CA TYR A 278 8.28 -15.52 2.89
C TYR A 278 8.16 -14.00 3.07
N SER A 279 9.12 -13.31 3.66
CA SER A 279 9.02 -11.84 3.85
C SER A 279 8.69 -11.13 2.53
N MET A 280 9.50 -11.33 1.49
CA MET A 280 9.28 -10.68 0.20
C MET A 280 7.98 -11.14 -0.49
N ILE A 281 7.65 -12.42 -0.39
CA ILE A 281 6.38 -12.96 -0.91
C ILE A 281 5.20 -12.25 -0.24
N ARG A 282 5.21 -12.10 1.09
CA ARG A 282 4.16 -11.40 1.82
C ARG A 282 4.09 -9.91 1.50
N LEU A 283 5.23 -9.25 1.31
CA LEU A 283 5.24 -7.83 0.92
C LEU A 283 4.54 -7.59 -0.42
N ILE A 284 4.67 -8.52 -1.35
CA ILE A 284 4.15 -8.38 -2.72
C ILE A 284 2.75 -8.99 -2.84
N PHE A 285 2.55 -10.21 -2.31
CA PHE A 285 1.31 -10.97 -2.49
C PHE A 285 0.39 -10.97 -1.27
N CYS A 286 0.82 -10.45 -0.11
CA CYS A 286 0.13 -10.43 1.20
C CYS A 286 -0.41 -11.80 1.66
N VAL A 287 0.15 -12.88 1.15
CA VAL A 287 -0.10 -14.27 1.56
C VAL A 287 1.21 -15.03 1.66
N ASP A 288 1.17 -16.21 2.26
CA ASP A 288 2.33 -17.09 2.37
C ASP A 288 2.67 -17.80 1.06
N GLY A 289 3.88 -18.33 0.97
CA GLY A 289 4.30 -19.18 -0.13
C GLY A 289 3.43 -20.43 -0.37
N LYS A 290 2.49 -20.74 0.52
CA LYS A 290 1.46 -21.77 0.32
C LYS A 290 0.42 -21.39 -0.74
N ASN A 291 0.21 -20.09 -0.93
CA ASN A 291 -0.82 -19.52 -1.78
C ASN A 291 -0.27 -18.71 -2.96
N VAL A 292 1.01 -18.86 -3.26
CA VAL A 292 1.70 -18.23 -4.38
C VAL A 292 2.36 -19.32 -5.20
N SER A 293 2.24 -19.28 -6.53
CA SER A 293 2.91 -20.25 -7.40
C SER A 293 4.44 -20.11 -7.33
N PHE A 294 5.16 -21.16 -7.73
CA PHE A 294 6.62 -21.10 -7.79
C PHE A 294 7.09 -19.93 -8.66
N ILE A 295 6.51 -19.76 -9.85
CA ILE A 295 6.92 -18.70 -10.78
C ILE A 295 6.66 -17.29 -10.22
N GLU A 296 5.56 -17.10 -9.53
CA GLU A 296 5.24 -15.81 -8.88
C GLU A 296 6.19 -15.52 -7.72
N ALA A 297 6.52 -16.53 -6.92
CA ALA A 297 7.50 -16.37 -5.84
C ALA A 297 8.88 -15.98 -6.37
N ILE A 298 9.34 -16.59 -7.47
CA ILE A 298 10.59 -16.21 -8.14
C ILE A 298 10.53 -14.76 -8.64
N SER A 299 9.42 -14.33 -9.21
CA SER A 299 9.25 -12.92 -9.65
C SER A 299 9.28 -11.93 -8.50
N ALA A 300 8.95 -12.38 -7.28
CA ALA A 300 9.08 -11.62 -6.04
C ALA A 300 10.50 -11.63 -5.44
N GLY A 301 11.46 -12.25 -6.12
CA GLY A 301 12.85 -12.35 -5.66
C GLY A 301 13.11 -13.53 -4.71
N ALA A 302 12.18 -14.47 -4.57
CA ALA A 302 12.43 -15.69 -3.81
C ALA A 302 13.46 -16.59 -4.54
N PRO A 303 14.28 -17.38 -3.81
CA PRO A 303 15.29 -18.25 -4.41
C PRO A 303 14.68 -19.47 -5.12
N GLY A 304 15.44 -20.06 -6.05
CA GLY A 304 15.08 -21.35 -6.66
C GLY A 304 15.09 -21.36 -8.18
N LEU A 305 15.23 -20.23 -8.86
CA LEU A 305 15.29 -20.18 -10.33
C LEU A 305 16.41 -21.07 -10.87
N GLN A 306 17.58 -21.07 -10.24
CA GLN A 306 18.73 -21.88 -10.65
C GLN A 306 18.53 -23.39 -10.35
N SER A 307 17.57 -23.73 -9.50
CA SER A 307 17.33 -25.07 -8.98
C SER A 307 16.22 -25.86 -9.69
N VAL A 308 15.77 -25.37 -10.87
CA VAL A 308 14.73 -26.01 -11.70
C VAL A 308 15.23 -26.38 -13.12
N GLY A 309 16.54 -26.42 -13.31
CA GLY A 309 17.20 -26.89 -14.51
C GLY A 309 16.83 -26.16 -15.80
N SER A 310 16.49 -26.90 -16.84
CA SER A 310 16.28 -26.32 -18.18
C SER A 310 15.09 -25.37 -18.28
N VAL A 311 14.08 -25.48 -17.41
CA VAL A 311 12.93 -24.57 -17.42
C VAL A 311 13.31 -23.15 -16.98
N ALA A 312 14.36 -23.01 -16.16
CA ALA A 312 14.88 -21.69 -15.77
C ALA A 312 15.22 -20.81 -16.99
N LYS A 313 15.84 -21.39 -18.03
CA LYS A 313 16.20 -20.66 -19.26
C LYS A 313 14.97 -20.18 -20.05
N ILE A 314 13.88 -20.95 -19.98
CA ILE A 314 12.60 -20.57 -20.61
C ILE A 314 11.95 -19.44 -19.82
N MET A 315 11.91 -19.57 -18.49
CA MET A 315 11.38 -18.54 -17.61
C MET A 315 12.10 -17.20 -17.81
N LEU A 316 13.44 -17.21 -17.85
CA LEU A 316 14.24 -16.01 -18.11
C LEU A 316 13.98 -15.38 -19.48
N LYS A 317 13.62 -16.18 -20.49
CA LYS A 317 13.32 -15.66 -21.86
C LYS A 317 11.88 -15.17 -22.00
N LEU A 318 10.94 -15.78 -21.29
CA LEU A 318 9.51 -15.46 -21.40
C LEU A 318 9.07 -14.34 -20.43
N GLY A 319 9.81 -14.14 -19.34
CA GLY A 319 9.56 -13.11 -18.36
C GLY A 319 10.74 -12.15 -18.26
N ASN A 320 10.47 -10.87 -18.05
CA ASN A 320 11.48 -9.88 -17.67
C ASN A 320 11.92 -10.08 -16.21
N PHE A 321 12.22 -11.34 -15.81
CA PHE A 321 12.57 -11.69 -14.43
C PHE A 321 13.88 -11.04 -13.94
N LEU A 322 14.68 -10.53 -14.86
CA LEU A 322 15.95 -9.85 -14.59
C LEU A 322 15.91 -8.36 -14.94
N ASP A 323 14.75 -7.88 -15.40
CA ASP A 323 14.62 -6.44 -15.61
C ASP A 323 14.61 -5.78 -14.23
N THR A 324 15.68 -5.04 -13.96
CA THR A 324 15.81 -4.25 -12.73
C THR A 324 14.80 -3.13 -12.82
N SER A 325 13.59 -3.36 -12.30
CA SER A 325 12.58 -2.31 -12.19
C SER A 325 13.16 -1.16 -11.37
N GLU A 326 13.14 0.04 -11.94
CA GLU A 326 13.60 1.23 -11.24
C GLU A 326 12.56 1.66 -10.22
N SER A 327 12.93 1.74 -8.95
CA SER A 327 12.08 2.28 -7.90
C SER A 327 12.55 3.67 -7.49
N LEU A 328 11.71 4.69 -7.70
CA LEU A 328 12.00 6.07 -7.30
C LEU A 328 11.15 6.47 -6.09
N TYR A 329 11.79 7.11 -5.12
CA TYR A 329 11.20 7.42 -3.84
C TYR A 329 11.08 8.93 -3.61
N PHE A 330 9.95 9.33 -3.02
CA PHE A 330 9.83 10.62 -2.34
C PHE A 330 10.10 10.45 -0.84
N PRO A 331 10.46 11.52 -0.11
CA PRO A 331 10.73 11.45 1.33
C PRO A 331 9.56 10.94 2.16
N ASP A 332 8.34 11.19 1.69
CA ASP A 332 7.07 10.84 2.33
C ASP A 332 6.28 9.76 1.56
N GLY A 333 7.01 8.94 0.79
CA GLY A 333 6.40 8.02 -0.17
C GLY A 333 5.60 8.78 -1.23
N ASN A 334 4.65 8.10 -1.87
CA ASN A 334 3.86 8.72 -2.93
C ASN A 334 2.89 9.83 -2.46
N SER A 335 2.93 10.24 -1.17
CA SER A 335 2.16 11.39 -0.65
C SER A 335 2.49 12.70 -1.35
N THR A 336 3.70 12.85 -1.88
CA THR A 336 4.09 14.00 -2.70
C THR A 336 3.15 14.21 -3.91
N VAL A 337 2.71 13.13 -4.58
CA VAL A 337 1.82 13.22 -5.76
C VAL A 337 0.46 13.88 -5.41
N PRO A 338 -0.33 13.37 -4.45
CA PRO A 338 -1.58 14.03 -4.06
C PRO A 338 -1.37 15.45 -3.49
N ARG A 339 -0.26 15.73 -2.82
CA ARG A 339 0.05 17.07 -2.32
C ARG A 339 0.27 18.06 -3.47
N LEU A 340 1.01 17.69 -4.49
CA LEU A 340 1.19 18.49 -5.71
C LEU A 340 -0.14 18.69 -6.45
N LEU A 341 -0.96 17.62 -6.58
CA LEU A 341 -2.30 17.72 -7.18
C LEU A 341 -3.21 18.70 -6.40
N VAL A 342 -3.29 18.55 -5.09
CA VAL A 342 -4.09 19.48 -4.25
C VAL A 342 -3.59 20.90 -4.36
N LYS A 343 -2.26 21.12 -4.40
CA LYS A 343 -1.69 22.46 -4.63
C LYS A 343 -2.06 23.04 -6.00
N LYS A 344 -2.11 22.21 -7.04
CA LYS A 344 -2.54 22.65 -8.38
C LYS A 344 -4.03 22.99 -8.43
N LEU A 345 -4.88 22.15 -7.82
CA LEU A 345 -6.33 22.28 -7.81
C LEU A 345 -6.82 23.39 -6.86
N ILE A 346 -6.14 23.56 -5.72
CA ILE A 346 -6.50 24.52 -4.65
C ILE A 346 -5.24 25.31 -4.25
N PRO A 347 -4.80 26.27 -5.07
CA PRO A 347 -3.54 26.98 -4.84
C PRO A 347 -3.41 27.66 -3.48
N ALA A 348 -4.54 28.05 -2.86
CA ALA A 348 -4.59 28.70 -1.56
C ALA A 348 -4.24 27.77 -0.38
N VAL A 349 -4.13 26.46 -0.59
CA VAL A 349 -3.87 25.46 0.47
C VAL A 349 -2.52 25.66 1.16
N THR A 350 -1.54 26.22 0.47
CA THR A 350 -0.22 26.55 1.03
C THR A 350 0.25 27.92 0.57
N ALA A 351 1.00 28.60 1.43
CA ALA A 351 1.52 29.93 1.16
C ALA A 351 2.74 29.88 0.20
N GLY A 352 2.91 30.96 -0.56
CA GLY A 352 4.08 31.15 -1.43
C GLY A 352 4.09 30.24 -2.66
N ARG A 353 5.24 30.24 -3.34
CA ARG A 353 5.48 29.32 -4.44
C ARG A 353 5.83 27.94 -3.86
N THR A 354 4.95 26.97 -4.08
CA THR A 354 5.15 25.57 -3.68
C THR A 354 5.14 24.72 -4.94
N ASP A 355 6.21 24.00 -5.15
CA ASP A 355 6.46 23.11 -6.28
C ASP A 355 7.16 21.85 -5.81
N PHE A 356 7.61 21.01 -6.75
CA PHE A 356 8.28 19.76 -6.45
C PHE A 356 9.53 19.93 -5.56
N GLU A 357 10.26 21.03 -5.69
CA GLU A 357 11.52 21.26 -4.95
C GLU A 357 11.30 21.51 -3.42
N ASN A 358 10.08 21.87 -3.00
CA ASN A 358 9.81 22.19 -1.59
C ASN A 358 8.52 21.60 -1.04
N ILE A 359 7.82 20.79 -1.81
CA ILE A 359 6.50 20.24 -1.45
C ILE A 359 6.52 19.41 -0.16
N SER A 360 7.61 18.64 0.07
CA SER A 360 7.71 17.75 1.22
C SER A 360 7.79 18.51 2.55
N THR A 361 8.33 19.75 2.55
CA THR A 361 8.44 20.61 3.72
C THR A 361 7.32 21.65 3.84
N SER A 362 6.43 21.72 2.84
CA SER A 362 5.37 22.70 2.81
C SER A 362 4.21 22.35 3.74
N TYR A 363 3.79 23.30 4.58
CA TYR A 363 2.60 23.17 5.41
C TYR A 363 1.32 23.43 4.59
N PHE A 364 0.31 22.58 4.77
CA PHE A 364 -0.99 22.69 4.11
C PHE A 364 -2.05 23.17 5.10
N ASN A 365 -2.76 24.25 4.74
CA ASN A 365 -3.89 24.75 5.52
C ASN A 365 -5.18 24.05 5.09
N TYR A 366 -5.60 23.03 5.84
CA TYR A 366 -6.80 22.24 5.55
C TYR A 366 -8.10 23.05 5.54
N LYS A 367 -8.13 24.24 6.17
CA LYS A 367 -9.29 25.14 6.11
C LYS A 367 -9.54 25.72 4.72
N MET A 368 -8.55 25.65 3.84
CA MET A 368 -8.65 26.13 2.46
C MET A 368 -9.24 25.10 1.49
N LEU A 369 -9.38 23.83 1.91
CA LEU A 369 -9.79 22.73 1.03
C LEU A 369 -11.25 22.82 0.56
N ASP A 370 -12.19 23.20 1.45
CA ASP A 370 -13.64 23.22 1.16
C ASP A 370 -14.21 24.66 1.29
N ARG A 371 -13.63 25.63 0.57
CA ARG A 371 -14.13 26.99 0.53
C ARG A 371 -15.12 27.21 -0.62
N ASN A 372 -16.14 28.05 -0.39
CA ASN A 372 -17.17 28.30 -1.40
C ASN A 372 -16.66 29.05 -2.64
N ASP A 373 -15.54 29.76 -2.52
CA ASP A 373 -14.90 30.50 -3.60
C ASP A 373 -13.91 29.67 -4.43
N ASN A 374 -13.69 28.39 -4.07
CA ASN A 374 -12.89 27.48 -4.86
C ASN A 374 -13.73 26.85 -6.00
N SER A 375 -13.16 26.76 -7.20
CA SER A 375 -13.75 25.95 -8.28
C SER A 375 -13.65 24.45 -7.98
N VAL A 376 -12.56 23.99 -7.38
CA VAL A 376 -12.41 22.63 -6.84
C VAL A 376 -12.50 22.68 -5.33
N ARG A 377 -13.43 21.90 -4.78
CA ARG A 377 -13.61 21.75 -3.33
C ARG A 377 -13.33 20.33 -2.90
N LEU A 378 -12.55 20.17 -1.83
CA LEU A 378 -12.22 18.89 -1.25
C LEU A 378 -12.80 18.82 0.17
N ARG A 379 -13.84 18.03 0.33
CA ARG A 379 -14.62 17.88 1.57
C ARG A 379 -14.25 16.56 2.25
N LEU A 380 -13.45 16.66 3.29
CA LEU A 380 -13.00 15.54 4.12
C LEU A 380 -14.07 15.15 5.16
N ASN A 381 -13.88 14.00 5.83
CA ASN A 381 -14.82 13.41 6.79
C ASN A 381 -16.23 13.24 6.21
N SER A 382 -16.33 12.91 4.94
CA SER A 382 -17.57 12.89 4.17
C SER A 382 -17.74 11.53 3.49
N THR A 383 -18.45 10.62 4.15
CA THR A 383 -18.66 9.26 3.64
C THR A 383 -19.87 9.22 2.72
N VAL A 384 -19.66 8.94 1.44
CA VAL A 384 -20.76 8.76 0.47
C VAL A 384 -21.50 7.46 0.78
N VAL A 385 -22.84 7.53 0.75
CA VAL A 385 -23.77 6.41 1.02
C VAL A 385 -24.74 6.15 -0.12
N GLY A 386 -24.66 6.92 -1.19
CA GLY A 386 -25.44 6.70 -2.42
C GLY A 386 -25.03 7.62 -3.55
N ALA A 387 -25.02 7.09 -4.78
CA ALA A 387 -24.85 7.85 -6.01
C ALA A 387 -25.81 7.27 -7.05
N ARG A 388 -26.62 8.14 -7.68
CA ARG A 388 -27.60 7.70 -8.68
C ARG A 388 -27.88 8.80 -9.69
N GLU A 389 -28.18 8.39 -10.90
CA GLU A 389 -28.67 9.28 -11.94
C GLU A 389 -30.15 9.61 -11.72
N ASN A 390 -30.51 10.86 -11.88
CA ASN A 390 -31.88 11.35 -11.80
C ASN A 390 -32.53 11.39 -13.19
N GLY A 391 -33.87 11.45 -13.23
CA GLY A 391 -34.63 11.55 -14.50
C GLY A 391 -34.40 12.86 -15.28
N ASP A 392 -33.77 13.87 -14.68
CA ASP A 392 -33.36 15.13 -15.32
C ASP A 392 -31.93 15.07 -15.92
N GLY A 393 -31.29 13.90 -15.85
CA GLY A 393 -29.95 13.67 -16.37
C GLY A 393 -28.83 14.22 -15.48
N SER A 394 -29.12 14.62 -14.26
CA SER A 394 -28.12 14.94 -13.25
C SER A 394 -27.82 13.73 -12.37
N VAL A 395 -26.69 13.76 -11.65
CA VAL A 395 -26.34 12.74 -10.65
C VAL A 395 -26.53 13.32 -9.25
N GLN A 396 -27.27 12.59 -8.42
CA GLN A 396 -27.43 12.87 -7.01
C GLN A 396 -26.39 12.06 -6.21
N VAL A 397 -25.69 12.72 -5.29
CA VAL A 397 -24.74 12.08 -4.38
C VAL A 397 -25.15 12.36 -2.95
N ASP A 398 -25.40 11.30 -2.18
CA ASP A 398 -25.81 11.30 -0.79
C ASP A 398 -24.60 10.94 0.08
N TYR A 399 -24.32 11.70 1.13
CA TYR A 399 -23.18 11.46 2.02
C TYR A 399 -23.47 11.84 3.47
N VAL A 400 -22.66 11.33 4.38
CA VAL A 400 -22.70 11.66 5.82
C VAL A 400 -21.41 12.36 6.20
N LYS A 401 -21.52 13.53 6.84
CA LYS A 401 -20.40 14.30 7.37
C LYS A 401 -20.64 14.62 8.85
N ASN A 402 -19.77 14.13 9.73
CA ASN A 402 -19.88 14.35 11.18
C ASN A 402 -21.27 13.95 11.78
N GLY A 403 -21.93 12.97 11.20
CA GLY A 403 -23.26 12.51 11.59
C GLY A 403 -24.42 13.19 10.86
N ASP A 404 -24.20 14.29 10.16
CA ASP A 404 -25.20 14.98 9.36
C ASP A 404 -25.31 14.36 7.96
N ALA A 405 -26.53 14.08 7.54
CA ALA A 405 -26.82 13.49 6.24
C ALA A 405 -27.10 14.56 5.19
N MET A 406 -26.29 14.63 4.16
CA MET A 406 -26.29 15.70 3.16
C MET A 406 -26.47 15.15 1.74
N ARG A 407 -26.93 15.99 0.83
CA ARG A 407 -27.15 15.68 -0.58
C ARG A 407 -26.66 16.81 -1.46
N VAL A 408 -25.90 16.46 -2.49
CA VAL A 408 -25.45 17.37 -3.54
C VAL A 408 -25.86 16.85 -4.92
N LYS A 409 -25.77 17.74 -5.91
CA LYS A 409 -26.08 17.48 -7.31
C LYS A 409 -24.86 17.72 -8.19
N GLY A 410 -24.62 16.86 -9.17
CA GLY A 410 -23.61 17.05 -10.21
C GLY A 410 -24.13 16.69 -11.59
N ASN A 411 -23.48 17.19 -12.63
CA ASN A 411 -23.77 16.76 -14.01
C ASN A 411 -23.22 15.34 -14.26
N HIS A 412 -22.09 15.02 -13.62
CA HIS A 412 -21.41 13.73 -13.70
C HIS A 412 -20.92 13.29 -12.30
N CYS A 413 -20.69 11.98 -12.14
CA CYS A 413 -20.05 11.43 -10.94
C CYS A 413 -18.95 10.43 -11.32
N ILE A 414 -17.80 10.52 -10.65
CA ILE A 414 -16.73 9.53 -10.79
C ILE A 414 -16.43 8.92 -9.42
N LEU A 415 -16.59 7.61 -9.32
CA LEU A 415 -16.37 6.82 -8.12
C LEU A 415 -14.89 6.39 -8.07
N ALA A 416 -14.08 7.16 -7.38
CA ALA A 416 -12.65 6.92 -7.16
C ALA A 416 -12.37 6.30 -5.78
N CYS A 417 -13.36 5.63 -5.22
CA CYS A 417 -13.31 4.91 -3.94
C CYS A 417 -13.05 3.41 -4.16
N TYR A 418 -12.92 2.64 -3.09
CA TYR A 418 -12.76 1.19 -3.19
C TYR A 418 -13.93 0.55 -3.97
N ASN A 419 -13.61 -0.31 -4.93
CA ASN A 419 -14.63 -0.99 -5.73
C ASN A 419 -15.64 -1.76 -4.87
N SER A 420 -15.20 -2.34 -3.77
CA SER A 420 -16.05 -3.16 -2.91
C SER A 420 -17.27 -2.45 -2.31
N ILE A 421 -17.25 -1.12 -2.18
CA ILE A 421 -18.39 -0.34 -1.66
C ILE A 421 -19.37 0.07 -2.79
N ILE A 422 -18.92 0.12 -4.04
CA ILE A 422 -19.68 0.66 -5.18
C ILE A 422 -21.05 -0.02 -5.38
N PRO A 423 -21.20 -1.36 -5.28
CA PRO A 423 -22.52 -2.01 -5.40
C PRO A 423 -23.55 -1.56 -4.35
N TYR A 424 -23.09 -1.01 -3.23
CA TYR A 424 -23.98 -0.44 -2.20
C TYR A 424 -24.29 1.04 -2.42
N LEU A 425 -23.37 1.77 -3.07
CA LEU A 425 -23.58 3.17 -3.47
C LEU A 425 -24.51 3.26 -4.69
N CYS A 426 -24.39 2.34 -5.63
CA CYS A 426 -25.13 2.28 -6.88
C CYS A 426 -25.82 0.91 -7.03
N PRO A 427 -26.90 0.64 -6.29
CA PRO A 427 -27.59 -0.66 -6.33
C PRO A 427 -28.23 -0.97 -7.68
N GLU A 428 -28.41 0.03 -8.55
CA GLU A 428 -28.95 -0.08 -9.90
C GLU A 428 -27.95 -0.63 -10.94
N LEU A 429 -26.66 -0.77 -10.59
CA LEU A 429 -25.66 -1.37 -11.48
C LEU A 429 -26.10 -2.76 -11.97
N PRO A 430 -25.77 -3.13 -13.22
CA PRO A 430 -26.01 -4.48 -13.73
C PRO A 430 -25.39 -5.57 -12.84
N ASP A 431 -26.05 -6.72 -12.73
CA ASP A 431 -25.59 -7.79 -11.86
C ASP A 431 -24.20 -8.33 -12.28
N ALA A 432 -23.95 -8.46 -13.58
CA ALA A 432 -22.64 -8.86 -14.09
C ALA A 432 -21.52 -7.88 -13.67
N GLN A 433 -21.81 -6.57 -13.66
CA GLN A 433 -20.87 -5.55 -13.19
C GLN A 433 -20.63 -5.65 -11.69
N LYS A 434 -21.68 -5.86 -10.89
CA LYS A 434 -21.54 -6.10 -9.45
C LYS A 434 -20.74 -7.36 -9.14
N GLU A 435 -20.92 -8.43 -9.92
CA GLU A 435 -20.14 -9.68 -9.78
C GLU A 435 -18.67 -9.45 -10.12
N GLY A 436 -18.37 -8.73 -11.21
CA GLY A 436 -17.01 -8.35 -11.58
C GLY A 436 -16.32 -7.53 -10.48
N ILE A 437 -17.02 -6.55 -9.91
CA ILE A 437 -16.56 -5.77 -8.77
C ILE A 437 -16.28 -6.65 -7.54
N ARG A 438 -17.17 -7.58 -7.21
CA ARG A 438 -17.02 -8.47 -6.04
C ARG A 438 -15.92 -9.51 -6.20
N TYR A 439 -15.53 -9.81 -7.43
CA TYR A 439 -14.44 -10.74 -7.69
C TYR A 439 -13.11 -10.21 -7.15
N ALA A 440 -12.89 -8.91 -7.27
CA ALA A 440 -11.66 -8.23 -6.92
C ALA A 440 -11.59 -7.90 -5.42
N GLU A 441 -10.98 -8.75 -4.64
CA GLU A 441 -10.88 -8.63 -3.18
C GLU A 441 -9.54 -8.02 -2.72
N LYS A 442 -9.57 -6.87 -2.01
CA LYS A 442 -8.37 -6.11 -1.59
C LYS A 442 -7.57 -6.74 -0.45
N ALA A 443 -6.24 -6.66 -0.50
CA ALA A 443 -5.37 -7.16 0.53
C ALA A 443 -5.32 -6.30 1.78
N PRO A 444 -5.31 -6.92 2.95
CA PRO A 444 -5.02 -6.22 4.19
C PRO A 444 -3.52 -6.16 4.46
N LEU A 445 -3.04 -4.99 4.88
CA LEU A 445 -1.68 -4.80 5.38
C LEU A 445 -1.62 -3.63 6.37
N VAL A 446 -0.51 -3.53 7.08
CA VAL A 446 -0.25 -2.46 8.04
C VAL A 446 1.14 -1.89 7.82
N PHE A 447 1.23 -0.56 7.89
CA PHE A 447 2.47 0.19 7.83
C PHE A 447 2.68 0.93 9.14
N ALA A 448 3.79 0.70 9.83
CA ALA A 448 4.11 1.43 11.03
C ALA A 448 5.33 2.34 10.81
N ASN A 449 5.22 3.57 11.24
CA ASN A 449 6.33 4.53 11.31
C ASN A 449 6.70 4.75 12.76
N ILE A 450 7.94 4.48 13.09
CA ILE A 450 8.48 4.53 14.46
C ILE A 450 9.48 5.67 14.52
N HIS A 451 9.13 6.72 15.23
CA HIS A 451 10.03 7.83 15.51
C HIS A 451 10.98 7.45 16.64
N LEU A 452 12.27 7.41 16.35
CA LEU A 452 13.35 7.12 17.28
C LEU A 452 14.14 8.37 17.65
N ASN A 453 14.67 8.41 18.89
CA ASN A 453 15.60 9.43 19.34
C ASN A 453 16.81 9.61 18.44
N ASP A 454 17.35 8.47 17.99
CA ASP A 454 18.55 8.36 17.17
C ASP A 454 18.53 7.04 16.39
N GLY A 455 19.49 6.86 15.51
CA GLY A 455 19.68 5.66 14.71
C GLY A 455 20.84 4.78 15.14
N ILE A 456 21.42 4.99 16.33
CA ILE A 456 22.67 4.34 16.75
C ILE A 456 22.55 2.81 16.75
N ALA A 457 21.49 2.27 17.36
CA ALA A 457 21.29 0.83 17.44
C ALA A 457 21.10 0.21 16.04
N PHE A 458 20.27 0.83 15.19
CA PHE A 458 20.03 0.38 13.84
C PHE A 458 21.29 0.44 12.97
N SER A 459 22.08 1.51 13.08
CA SER A 459 23.32 1.68 12.31
C SER A 459 24.38 0.61 12.63
N LYS A 460 24.39 0.07 13.87
CA LYS A 460 25.31 -1.00 14.26
C LYS A 460 25.04 -2.33 13.55
N ILE A 461 23.82 -2.57 13.12
CA ILE A 461 23.49 -3.74 12.29
C ILE A 461 24.10 -3.62 10.90
N GLY A 462 24.26 -2.39 10.39
CA GLY A 462 24.88 -2.13 9.10
C GLY A 462 24.01 -2.59 7.90
N ALA A 463 22.69 -2.54 8.05
CA ALA A 463 21.72 -2.92 7.00
C ALA A 463 20.63 -1.86 6.86
N SER A 464 20.14 -1.65 5.64
CA SER A 464 18.99 -0.77 5.36
C SER A 464 17.65 -1.48 5.53
N LEU A 465 17.65 -2.81 5.44
CA LEU A 465 16.46 -3.64 5.53
C LEU A 465 16.76 -4.91 6.35
N ILE A 466 15.86 -5.21 7.28
CA ILE A 466 15.89 -6.43 8.09
C ILE A 466 14.64 -7.24 7.75
N SER A 467 14.81 -8.41 7.16
CA SER A 467 13.74 -9.37 6.92
C SER A 467 13.44 -10.14 8.20
N CYS A 468 12.17 -10.13 8.63
CA CYS A 468 11.69 -10.75 9.87
C CYS A 468 10.51 -11.71 9.58
N PRO A 469 10.72 -12.81 8.84
CA PRO A 469 9.62 -13.65 8.31
C PRO A 469 8.77 -14.33 9.39
N MET A 470 9.28 -14.47 10.60
CA MET A 470 8.61 -15.14 11.73
C MET A 470 7.93 -14.18 12.69
N ASP A 471 8.11 -12.87 12.50
CA ASP A 471 7.59 -11.80 13.38
C ASP A 471 6.27 -11.22 12.88
N PRO A 472 5.57 -10.40 13.71
CA PRO A 472 4.35 -9.70 13.30
C PRO A 472 4.55 -8.78 12.10
N PHE A 473 5.68 -8.09 12.02
CA PHE A 473 6.08 -7.26 10.88
C PHE A 473 7.16 -7.96 10.08
N ASP A 474 6.91 -8.17 8.80
CA ASP A 474 7.79 -8.94 7.90
C ASP A 474 9.10 -8.24 7.58
N VAL A 475 9.13 -6.91 7.69
CA VAL A 475 10.29 -6.08 7.36
C VAL A 475 10.38 -4.90 8.32
N ILE A 476 11.61 -4.58 8.72
CA ILE A 476 12.03 -3.34 9.36
C ILE A 476 13.00 -2.65 8.41
N THR A 477 12.76 -1.39 8.07
CA THR A 477 13.66 -0.63 7.18
C THR A 477 13.71 0.84 7.59
N VAL A 478 14.68 1.58 7.07
CA VAL A 478 14.73 3.04 7.20
C VAL A 478 13.89 3.70 6.13
N ALA A 479 13.37 4.90 6.40
CA ALA A 479 12.76 5.72 5.38
C ALA A 479 13.78 6.03 4.26
N PRO A 480 13.36 6.12 2.99
CA PRO A 480 14.27 6.42 1.89
C PRO A 480 15.05 7.71 2.13
N PRO A 481 16.39 7.70 1.92
CA PRO A 481 17.25 8.84 2.23
C PRO A 481 17.26 9.90 1.14
N THR A 482 16.13 10.18 0.54
CA THR A 482 16.01 11.17 -0.53
C THR A 482 15.95 12.60 0.01
N ILE A 483 16.66 13.51 -0.66
CA ILE A 483 16.67 14.94 -0.38
C ILE A 483 15.72 15.74 -1.29
N THR A 484 14.85 15.07 -2.02
CA THR A 484 13.86 15.70 -2.89
C THR A 484 12.81 16.45 -2.08
N GLY A 485 12.19 17.47 -2.67
CA GLY A 485 11.10 18.22 -2.05
C GLY A 485 11.50 19.06 -0.84
N GLY A 486 12.78 19.39 -0.70
CA GLY A 486 13.33 20.20 0.39
C GLY A 486 13.57 19.43 1.69
N HIS A 487 13.35 18.11 1.70
CA HIS A 487 13.58 17.26 2.87
C HIS A 487 15.07 17.09 3.18
N GLN A 488 15.38 16.99 4.47
CA GLN A 488 16.72 16.68 4.98
C GLN A 488 16.66 15.39 5.81
N PRO A 489 17.08 14.25 5.25
CA PRO A 489 17.14 12.99 5.99
C PRO A 489 18.19 13.05 7.11
N PRO A 490 18.19 12.09 8.06
CA PRO A 490 19.24 11.99 9.07
C PRO A 490 20.62 11.93 8.41
N GLN A 491 21.58 12.68 8.95
CA GLN A 491 22.95 12.76 8.40
C GLN A 491 23.93 11.89 9.19
N THR A 492 23.62 11.61 10.45
CA THR A 492 24.45 10.82 11.34
C THR A 492 23.60 9.84 12.17
N PRO A 493 24.19 8.77 12.72
CA PRO A 493 23.48 7.87 13.62
C PRO A 493 22.93 8.54 14.88
N ASN A 494 23.42 9.72 15.27
CA ASN A 494 22.93 10.45 16.43
C ASN A 494 21.69 11.32 16.11
N ASP A 495 21.35 11.47 14.84
CA ASP A 495 20.16 12.20 14.45
C ASP A 495 18.89 11.38 14.73
N PRO A 496 17.76 12.02 15.09
CA PRO A 496 16.48 11.33 15.14
C PRO A 496 16.11 10.75 13.77
N MET A 497 15.47 9.59 13.78
CA MET A 497 15.11 8.90 12.56
C MET A 497 13.71 8.26 12.61
N VAL A 498 13.21 7.86 11.46
CA VAL A 498 11.98 7.08 11.35
C VAL A 498 12.31 5.69 10.79
N LEU A 499 11.95 4.64 11.54
CA LEU A 499 11.89 3.29 11.00
C LEU A 499 10.51 3.07 10.37
N PHE A 500 10.51 2.34 9.29
CA PHE A 500 9.31 1.91 8.57
C PHE A 500 9.17 0.38 8.70
N LEU A 501 8.07 -0.06 9.29
CA LEU A 501 7.76 -1.47 9.44
C LEU A 501 6.56 -1.83 8.55
N LEU A 502 6.67 -2.92 7.81
CA LEU A 502 5.58 -3.45 7.02
C LEU A 502 5.19 -4.84 7.52
N GLY A 503 3.90 -5.02 7.78
CA GLY A 503 3.34 -6.28 8.24
C GLY A 503 2.10 -6.69 7.45
N VAL A 504 2.01 -7.98 7.19
CA VAL A 504 0.82 -8.62 6.61
C VAL A 504 0.18 -9.49 7.70
N PRO A 505 -1.15 -9.45 7.87
CA PRO A 505 -1.80 -10.27 8.90
C PRO A 505 -1.52 -11.75 8.69
N LYS A 506 -0.96 -12.40 9.72
CA LYS A 506 -0.60 -13.83 9.66
C LYS A 506 -1.88 -14.67 9.84
N VAL A 507 -2.47 -15.10 8.73
CA VAL A 507 -3.60 -16.01 8.69
C VAL A 507 -3.10 -17.43 8.44
N LYS A 508 -3.55 -18.37 9.26
CA LYS A 508 -3.20 -19.78 9.05
C LYS A 508 -3.81 -20.28 7.74
N SER A 509 -2.98 -20.73 6.84
CA SER A 509 -3.37 -21.39 5.60
C SER A 509 -2.97 -22.84 5.60
N THR A 510 -3.85 -23.70 5.08
CA THR A 510 -3.57 -25.11 4.78
C THR A 510 -3.02 -25.28 3.36
N GLY A 511 -3.10 -24.22 2.53
CA GLY A 511 -2.80 -24.22 1.11
C GLY A 511 -4.00 -24.64 0.23
N SER A 512 -5.18 -24.85 0.85
CA SER A 512 -6.43 -25.13 0.12
C SER A 512 -7.30 -23.88 -0.08
N GLU A 513 -7.08 -22.86 0.75
CA GLU A 513 -7.76 -21.58 0.65
C GLU A 513 -7.21 -20.77 -0.54
N THR A 514 -8.07 -20.07 -1.24
CA THR A 514 -7.67 -19.06 -2.22
C THR A 514 -7.08 -17.82 -1.50
N SER A 515 -6.25 -17.06 -2.20
CA SER A 515 -5.73 -15.80 -1.66
C SER A 515 -6.87 -14.86 -1.26
N ARG A 516 -7.95 -14.79 -2.05
CA ARG A 516 -9.15 -13.99 -1.75
C ARG A 516 -9.81 -14.38 -0.42
N GLU A 517 -9.87 -15.66 -0.08
CA GLU A 517 -10.38 -16.13 1.22
C GLU A 517 -9.46 -15.74 2.37
N LEU A 518 -8.14 -15.84 2.17
CA LEU A 518 -7.16 -15.43 3.17
C LEU A 518 -7.19 -13.91 3.42
N PHE A 519 -7.46 -13.11 2.39
CA PHE A 519 -7.61 -11.67 2.56
C PHE A 519 -8.84 -11.31 3.37
N LYS A 520 -9.93 -12.04 3.22
CA LYS A 520 -11.11 -11.89 4.09
C LYS A 520 -10.74 -12.10 5.54
N ALA A 521 -10.09 -13.19 5.82
CA ALA A 521 -9.66 -13.52 7.16
C ALA A 521 -8.64 -12.51 7.69
N GLY A 522 -7.66 -12.11 6.86
CA GLY A 522 -6.67 -11.10 7.19
C GLY A 522 -7.28 -9.73 7.50
N ARG A 523 -8.31 -9.31 6.74
CA ARG A 523 -9.06 -8.08 7.02
C ARG A 523 -9.71 -8.11 8.38
N HIS A 524 -10.31 -9.25 8.76
CA HIS A 524 -10.87 -9.41 10.09
C HIS A 524 -9.80 -9.25 11.18
N VAL A 525 -8.63 -9.88 11.00
CA VAL A 525 -7.49 -9.73 11.93
C VAL A 525 -7.11 -8.26 12.07
N VAL A 526 -6.94 -7.56 10.94
CA VAL A 526 -6.54 -6.14 10.93
C VAL A 526 -7.56 -5.24 11.64
N TYR A 527 -8.86 -5.45 11.43
CA TYR A 527 -9.90 -4.67 12.09
C TYR A 527 -10.05 -5.00 13.59
N SER A 528 -9.90 -6.26 13.98
CA SER A 528 -10.05 -6.71 15.36
C SER A 528 -8.83 -6.42 16.25
N THR A 529 -7.66 -6.12 15.65
CA THR A 529 -6.43 -5.85 16.39
C THR A 529 -6.41 -4.39 16.86
N SER A 530 -6.30 -4.19 18.18
CA SER A 530 -6.22 -2.85 18.77
C SER A 530 -4.86 -2.18 18.53
N PHE A 531 -4.81 -0.84 18.61
CA PHE A 531 -3.52 -0.12 18.56
C PHE A 531 -2.58 -0.58 19.68
N ALA A 532 -3.07 -0.77 20.89
CA ALA A 532 -2.25 -1.24 22.01
C ALA A 532 -1.60 -2.61 21.73
N THR A 533 -2.31 -3.50 21.02
CA THR A 533 -1.76 -4.80 20.62
C THR A 533 -0.64 -4.62 19.58
N TYR A 534 -0.87 -3.79 18.58
CA TYR A 534 0.17 -3.48 17.58
C TYR A 534 1.37 -2.77 18.21
N GLU A 535 1.16 -1.80 19.08
CA GLU A 535 2.23 -1.09 19.80
C GLU A 535 3.08 -2.08 20.59
N LYS A 536 2.46 -3.01 21.32
CA LYS A 536 3.20 -4.05 22.03
C LYS A 536 4.01 -4.93 21.07
N GLN A 537 3.43 -5.38 19.98
CA GLN A 537 4.13 -6.18 18.97
C GLN A 537 5.33 -5.44 18.38
N ILE A 538 5.17 -4.15 18.06
CA ILE A 538 6.25 -3.30 17.55
C ILE A 538 7.39 -3.19 18.57
N ARG A 539 7.06 -2.89 19.84
CA ARG A 539 8.05 -2.74 20.90
C ARG A 539 8.80 -4.04 21.18
N ASP A 540 8.06 -5.15 21.28
CA ASP A 540 8.63 -6.47 21.50
C ASP A 540 9.58 -6.87 20.35
N GLN A 541 9.14 -6.72 19.10
CA GLN A 541 9.94 -7.08 17.93
C GLN A 541 11.19 -6.21 17.79
N LEU A 542 11.06 -4.88 17.93
CA LEU A 542 12.21 -3.99 17.88
C LEU A 542 13.19 -4.27 19.02
N GLN A 543 12.73 -4.56 20.23
CA GLN A 543 13.59 -4.94 21.34
C GLN A 543 14.31 -6.27 21.07
N ALA A 544 13.61 -7.26 20.51
CA ALA A 544 14.19 -8.55 20.19
C ALA A 544 15.27 -8.47 19.10
N VAL A 545 15.08 -7.59 18.11
CA VAL A 545 15.98 -7.43 16.96
C VAL A 545 17.13 -6.47 17.25
N LEU A 546 16.87 -5.37 17.97
CA LEU A 546 17.83 -4.27 18.17
C LEU A 546 18.45 -4.23 19.57
N GLY A 547 17.94 -4.99 20.53
CA GLY A 547 18.37 -4.92 21.94
C GLY A 547 19.84 -5.17 22.14
N ASP A 548 20.43 -6.16 21.49
CA ASP A 548 21.86 -6.49 21.55
C ASP A 548 22.76 -5.38 20.99
N TYR A 549 22.17 -4.46 20.21
CA TYR A 549 22.84 -3.29 19.65
C TYR A 549 22.69 -2.04 20.51
N GLY A 550 22.04 -2.18 21.69
CA GLY A 550 21.87 -1.13 22.68
C GLY A 550 20.56 -0.36 22.59
N PHE A 551 19.59 -0.88 21.86
CA PHE A 551 18.24 -0.31 21.79
C PHE A 551 17.42 -0.64 23.03
N ASN A 552 16.65 0.35 23.50
CA ASN A 552 15.67 0.19 24.56
C ASN A 552 14.34 0.80 24.12
N HIS A 553 13.35 -0.04 23.91
CA HIS A 553 12.03 0.38 23.40
C HIS A 553 11.28 1.37 24.30
N GLU A 554 11.62 1.46 25.60
CA GLU A 554 10.98 2.39 26.55
C GLU A 554 11.53 3.81 26.40
N THR A 555 12.83 3.95 26.09
CA THR A 555 13.50 5.25 26.03
C THR A 555 13.68 5.78 24.62
N ASP A 556 13.87 4.90 23.63
CA ASP A 556 14.29 5.28 22.30
C ASP A 556 13.13 5.55 21.34
N ILE A 557 11.96 4.93 21.59
CA ILE A 557 10.75 5.19 20.82
C ILE A 557 10.04 6.44 21.35
N LYS A 558 9.91 7.46 20.51
CA LYS A 558 9.21 8.73 20.83
C LYS A 558 7.76 8.73 20.40
N ALA A 559 7.47 8.17 19.24
CA ALA A 559 6.11 8.07 18.73
C ALA A 559 5.98 6.87 17.80
N ILE A 560 4.75 6.35 17.71
CA ILE A 560 4.35 5.28 16.79
C ILE A 560 3.12 5.75 16.04
N THR A 561 3.16 5.69 14.71
CA THR A 561 2.00 5.84 13.85
C THR A 561 1.80 4.55 13.08
N LEU A 562 0.65 3.89 13.27
CA LEU A 562 0.27 2.68 12.56
C LEU A 562 -0.80 3.01 11.53
N ASN A 563 -0.47 2.92 10.26
CA ASN A 563 -1.42 3.05 9.16
C ASN A 563 -2.02 1.68 8.86
N ARG A 564 -3.28 1.52 9.24
CA ARG A 564 -4.04 0.29 9.06
C ARG A 564 -4.79 0.34 7.73
N TRP A 565 -4.51 -0.62 6.84
CA TRP A 565 -5.14 -0.73 5.53
C TRP A 565 -5.84 -2.09 5.36
N PRO A 566 -7.09 -2.25 5.85
CA PRO A 566 -7.86 -3.48 5.64
C PRO A 566 -8.21 -3.72 4.18
N HIS A 567 -8.23 -2.65 3.38
CA HIS A 567 -8.42 -2.62 1.94
C HIS A 567 -7.18 -1.97 1.29
N GLY A 568 -6.04 -2.63 1.38
CA GLY A 568 -4.75 -2.14 0.92
C GLY A 568 -4.55 -2.24 -0.59
N TYR A 569 -3.81 -3.25 -1.09
CA TYR A 569 -3.56 -3.37 -2.53
C TYR A 569 -4.81 -3.70 -3.34
N ALA A 570 -4.87 -3.26 -4.58
CA ALA A 570 -5.83 -3.73 -5.57
C ALA A 570 -5.62 -5.23 -5.86
N TYR A 571 -6.67 -5.93 -6.25
CA TYR A 571 -6.56 -7.33 -6.64
C TYR A 571 -5.84 -7.46 -7.97
N GLU A 572 -4.83 -8.30 -8.03
CA GLU A 572 -4.23 -8.76 -9.26
C GLU A 572 -4.37 -10.28 -9.37
N TYR A 573 -4.52 -10.74 -10.61
CA TYR A 573 -4.80 -12.15 -10.88
C TYR A 573 -3.58 -13.03 -10.68
N THR A 574 -3.80 -14.29 -10.26
CA THR A 574 -2.73 -15.22 -9.97
C THR A 574 -2.81 -16.52 -10.75
N ALA A 575 -1.65 -17.13 -10.94
CA ALA A 575 -1.55 -18.38 -11.65
C ALA A 575 -2.25 -19.54 -10.96
N LEU A 576 -2.35 -19.51 -9.61
CA LEU A 576 -2.94 -20.64 -8.87
C LEU A 576 -4.47 -20.63 -8.85
N TYR A 577 -5.10 -19.44 -8.95
CA TYR A 577 -6.53 -19.30 -8.60
C TYR A 577 -7.37 -18.61 -9.67
N ASP A 578 -6.74 -17.96 -10.63
CA ASP A 578 -7.45 -17.19 -11.64
C ASP A 578 -7.23 -17.78 -13.03
N PRO A 579 -8.30 -17.94 -13.82
CA PRO A 579 -8.16 -18.35 -15.21
C PRO A 579 -7.60 -17.21 -16.06
N GLU A 580 -7.15 -17.51 -17.26
CA GLU A 580 -6.92 -16.51 -18.28
C GLU A 580 -8.28 -16.07 -18.86
N TRP A 581 -8.47 -14.76 -18.99
CA TRP A 581 -9.66 -14.18 -19.63
C TRP A 581 -9.32 -13.62 -21.01
N GLU A 582 -10.29 -13.67 -21.90
CA GLU A 582 -10.22 -12.90 -23.15
C GLU A 582 -10.34 -11.40 -22.83
N GLU A 583 -9.83 -10.56 -23.73
CA GLU A 583 -9.91 -9.09 -23.61
C GLU A 583 -11.38 -8.65 -23.47
N GLY A 584 -11.66 -7.78 -22.51
CA GLY A 584 -13.01 -7.31 -22.19
C GLY A 584 -13.83 -8.26 -21.30
N GLN A 585 -13.31 -9.44 -20.94
CA GLN A 585 -14.02 -10.42 -20.12
C GLN A 585 -13.47 -10.55 -18.70
N ALA A 586 -12.36 -9.90 -18.41
CA ALA A 586 -11.79 -9.94 -17.07
C ALA A 586 -12.73 -9.24 -16.06
N PRO A 587 -12.87 -9.75 -14.83
CA PRO A 587 -13.79 -9.19 -13.83
C PRO A 587 -13.59 -7.69 -13.57
N HIS A 588 -12.35 -7.18 -13.58
CA HIS A 588 -12.09 -5.75 -13.40
C HIS A 588 -12.59 -4.91 -14.61
N GLU A 589 -12.51 -5.45 -15.83
CA GLU A 589 -12.98 -4.76 -17.06
C GLU A 589 -14.50 -4.68 -17.08
N ILE A 590 -15.19 -5.78 -16.73
CA ILE A 590 -16.65 -5.79 -16.56
C ILE A 590 -17.04 -4.85 -15.42
N GLY A 591 -16.33 -4.92 -14.29
CA GLY A 591 -16.60 -4.15 -13.08
C GLY A 591 -16.47 -2.64 -13.25
N ARG A 592 -15.55 -2.18 -14.11
CA ARG A 592 -15.29 -0.75 -14.33
C ARG A 592 -16.14 -0.09 -15.42
N ALA A 593 -17.05 -0.84 -16.04
CA ALA A 593 -17.86 -0.31 -17.14
C ALA A 593 -18.61 0.97 -16.72
N GLN A 594 -18.70 1.94 -17.64
CA GLN A 594 -19.46 3.17 -17.44
C GLN A 594 -20.94 2.84 -17.21
N PHE A 595 -21.58 3.52 -16.29
CA PHE A 595 -23.01 3.41 -15.98
C PHE A 595 -23.67 4.80 -16.11
N GLY A 596 -24.15 5.12 -17.29
CA GLY A 596 -24.73 6.42 -17.59
C GLY A 596 -23.74 7.56 -17.30
N LYS A 597 -24.12 8.48 -16.41
CA LYS A 597 -23.29 9.60 -15.97
C LYS A 597 -22.40 9.29 -14.75
N ILE A 598 -22.21 8.00 -14.49
CA ILE A 598 -21.34 7.52 -13.41
C ILE A 598 -20.22 6.65 -14.03
N SER A 599 -18.97 6.98 -13.73
CA SER A 599 -17.78 6.19 -14.07
C SER A 599 -17.04 5.77 -12.82
N ILE A 600 -16.17 4.76 -12.94
CA ILE A 600 -15.38 4.20 -11.85
C ILE A 600 -13.90 4.42 -12.16
N ALA A 601 -13.14 5.02 -11.23
CA ALA A 601 -11.75 5.37 -11.42
C ALA A 601 -10.90 5.09 -10.18
N ASN A 602 -10.15 4.01 -10.19
CA ASN A 602 -9.20 3.67 -9.13
C ASN A 602 -8.30 2.51 -9.58
N SER A 603 -7.29 2.16 -8.81
CA SER A 603 -6.38 1.05 -9.12
C SER A 603 -7.09 -0.32 -9.13
N ASP A 604 -8.19 -0.50 -8.37
CA ASP A 604 -8.99 -1.74 -8.40
C ASP A 604 -9.59 -1.97 -9.80
N SER A 605 -9.91 -0.90 -10.51
CA SER A 605 -10.49 -0.92 -11.87
C SER A 605 -9.49 -1.33 -12.95
N GLU A 606 -8.21 -1.32 -12.64
CA GLU A 606 -7.14 -1.74 -13.54
C GLU A 606 -6.52 -3.06 -13.11
N ALA A 607 -7.03 -3.67 -12.02
CA ALA A 607 -6.44 -4.85 -11.37
C ALA A 607 -4.91 -4.72 -11.19
N TYR A 608 -4.44 -3.52 -10.78
CA TYR A 608 -3.02 -3.18 -10.72
C TYR A 608 -2.76 -2.14 -9.63
N ALA A 609 -2.00 -2.51 -8.58
CA ALA A 609 -1.89 -1.76 -7.32
C ALA A 609 -0.87 -0.62 -7.34
N TYR A 610 -0.66 0.07 -8.46
CA TYR A 610 0.38 1.08 -8.64
C TYR A 610 -0.17 2.47 -8.96
N VAL A 611 0.70 3.48 -8.86
CA VAL A 611 0.36 4.90 -9.08
C VAL A 611 -0.11 5.16 -10.51
N ASN A 612 0.57 4.57 -11.50
CA ASN A 612 0.20 4.73 -12.91
C ASN A 612 -1.20 4.19 -13.20
N SER A 613 -1.59 3.05 -12.64
CA SER A 613 -2.94 2.50 -12.83
C SER A 613 -4.01 3.43 -12.26
N ALA A 614 -3.75 4.04 -11.10
CA ALA A 614 -4.64 5.02 -10.51
C ALA A 614 -4.79 6.27 -11.40
N ILE A 615 -3.73 6.69 -12.09
CA ILE A 615 -3.73 7.83 -13.02
C ILE A 615 -4.45 7.46 -14.33
N ASP A 616 -4.13 6.31 -14.90
CA ASP A 616 -4.72 5.84 -16.16
C ASP A 616 -6.22 5.61 -16.03
N SER A 617 -6.67 5.04 -14.90
CA SER A 617 -8.10 4.87 -14.62
C SER A 617 -8.82 6.20 -14.48
N ALA A 618 -8.17 7.22 -13.89
CA ALA A 618 -8.72 8.57 -13.79
C ALA A 618 -8.91 9.20 -15.17
N TRP A 619 -7.90 9.09 -16.05
CA TRP A 619 -7.99 9.57 -17.42
C TRP A 619 -9.13 8.90 -18.17
N ARG A 620 -9.22 7.56 -18.15
CA ARG A 620 -10.28 6.79 -18.80
C ARG A 620 -11.67 7.25 -18.35
N ALA A 621 -11.87 7.39 -17.04
CA ALA A 621 -13.17 7.79 -16.50
C ALA A 621 -13.56 9.24 -16.87
N VAL A 622 -12.60 10.14 -17.02
CA VAL A 622 -12.86 11.49 -17.54
C VAL A 622 -13.25 11.42 -19.03
N GLU A 623 -12.54 10.64 -19.83
CA GLU A 623 -12.91 10.44 -21.24
C GLU A 623 -14.34 9.90 -21.39
N GLU A 624 -14.72 8.90 -20.60
CA GLU A 624 -16.08 8.32 -20.60
C GLU A 624 -17.18 9.35 -20.32
N GLN A 625 -16.91 10.36 -19.47
CA GLN A 625 -17.91 11.35 -19.07
C GLN A 625 -17.88 12.63 -19.89
N THR A 626 -16.91 12.80 -20.78
CA THR A 626 -16.71 14.06 -21.53
C THR A 626 -16.61 13.85 -23.05
N SER A 627 -16.78 12.61 -23.54
CA SER A 627 -16.80 12.24 -24.97
C SER A 627 -18.15 12.42 -25.62
#